data_2a9dd68566d85971c6eee86421af34b5
#
_entry.id   2a9dd68566d85971c6eee86421af34b5
#
_cell.length_a   1.000
_cell.length_b   1.000
_cell.length_c   1.000
_cell.angle_alpha   90.00
_cell.angle_beta   90.00
_cell.angle_gamma   90.00
#
_symmetry.space_group_name_H-M   'P 1'
#
loop_
_entity.id
_entity.type
_entity.pdbx_description
1 polymer ?
#
loop_
_entity_poly.entity_id
_entity_poly.type
_entity_poly.pdbx_seq_one_letter_code
_entity_poly.pdbx_strand_id
1 'polypeptide(L)'
;EPKIRVEAWPNAAGEVKVEIMEKQIVTRKAVAGESADQTDETIEQCIDENAVQPTVQNSDKASDKIIALEILQADGKFSREIALPGANLWSPEAPNLYTCRVTFGEDIQEETFGIRVVSCTPEEGFCINGKRVLLKGGCIHHDNGLLGACAYEFAERRKIRILLDAGYNAIRSAHNPCSKALLRACDEMGMLVMDEYIDGWYIHKTKYDYADEILENYRKDLKDMVDKDYNHPSVIMYSTGNEVSETAQKKGIALTKSLTDRLHELDSTRPVSCGINIFFNFLSSMGFGVYSDKKADEAAENAKKKKAVGSEFYNTVAGIFGAGFMKTGATLYPCDVKTRDAYANMDVAGYNYGIKRYRHDLKKYSRRIILGSETFCADAYRFMQEAKRDKR
;
A
#
# COMPACT_ATOMS: atom_id res chain seq x y z
N GLU A 1 -21.93 -6.57 -16.42
CA GLU A 1 -21.89 -5.10 -16.52
C GLU A 1 -21.36 -4.52 -15.22
N PRO A 2 -20.47 -3.50 -15.27
CA PRO A 2 -19.99 -2.82 -14.08
C PRO A 2 -21.13 -2.19 -13.29
N LYS A 3 -21.06 -2.30 -11.98
CA LYS A 3 -21.97 -1.66 -11.04
C LYS A 3 -21.17 -1.00 -9.93
N ILE A 4 -21.69 0.10 -9.41
CA ILE A 4 -21.19 0.73 -8.19
C ILE A 4 -22.29 0.78 -7.16
N ARG A 5 -21.92 0.82 -5.89
CA ARG A 5 -22.84 1.11 -4.79
C ARG A 5 -22.51 2.47 -4.22
N VAL A 6 -23.49 3.36 -4.22
CA VAL A 6 -23.41 4.67 -3.59
C VAL A 6 -24.13 4.61 -2.25
N GLU A 7 -23.43 4.97 -1.20
CA GLU A 7 -24.01 5.11 0.14
C GLU A 7 -23.83 6.57 0.60
N ALA A 8 -24.86 7.16 1.14
CA ALA A 8 -24.81 8.50 1.71
C ALA A 8 -25.75 8.62 2.92
N TRP A 9 -25.49 9.63 3.74
CA TRP A 9 -26.20 9.87 5.01
C TRP A 9 -26.72 11.30 5.06
N PRO A 10 -27.79 11.67 4.29
CA PRO A 10 -28.41 12.97 4.45
C PRO A 10 -28.89 13.16 5.89
N ASN A 11 -28.76 14.37 6.39
CA ASN A 11 -29.14 14.73 7.75
C ASN A 11 -30.67 15.07 7.90
N ALA A 12 -31.40 15.05 6.80
CA ALA A 12 -32.84 15.27 6.74
C ALA A 12 -33.46 14.50 5.57
N ALA A 13 -34.80 14.38 5.56
CA ALA A 13 -35.50 13.86 4.41
C ALA A 13 -35.50 14.87 3.25
N GLY A 14 -35.28 14.39 2.04
CA GLY A 14 -35.24 15.26 0.86
C GLY A 14 -34.79 14.55 -0.42
N GLU A 15 -34.74 15.33 -1.48
CA GLU A 15 -34.23 14.86 -2.76
C GLU A 15 -32.70 14.76 -2.76
N VAL A 16 -32.19 13.62 -3.22
CA VAL A 16 -30.76 13.37 -3.44
C VAL A 16 -30.54 13.16 -4.92
N LYS A 17 -29.60 13.89 -5.50
CA LYS A 17 -29.15 13.73 -6.87
C LYS A 17 -27.78 13.07 -6.87
N VAL A 18 -27.61 11.98 -7.63
CA VAL A 18 -26.35 11.27 -7.80
C VAL A 18 -25.94 11.32 -9.27
N GLU A 19 -24.77 11.87 -9.53
CA GLU A 19 -24.19 11.99 -10.88
C GLU A 19 -22.87 11.21 -10.93
N ILE A 20 -22.70 10.35 -11.93
CA ILE A 20 -21.44 9.65 -12.20
C ILE A 20 -20.86 10.22 -13.49
N MET A 21 -19.64 10.71 -13.42
CA MET A 21 -18.96 11.42 -14.50
C MET A 21 -17.62 10.76 -14.82
N GLU A 22 -17.26 10.70 -16.10
CA GLU A 22 -15.90 10.34 -16.52
C GLU A 22 -14.92 11.44 -16.10
N LYS A 23 -13.90 11.09 -15.31
CA LYS A 23 -12.84 12.02 -14.92
C LYS A 23 -11.82 12.16 -16.03
N GLN A 24 -11.65 13.34 -16.57
CA GLN A 24 -10.58 13.61 -17.53
C GLN A 24 -9.24 13.76 -16.81
N ILE A 25 -8.31 12.87 -17.11
CA ILE A 25 -6.94 12.98 -16.63
C ILE A 25 -6.14 13.78 -17.68
N VAL A 26 -5.76 15.00 -17.33
CA VAL A 26 -4.89 15.81 -18.18
C VAL A 26 -3.48 15.23 -18.13
N THR A 27 -3.18 14.28 -19.01
CA THR A 27 -1.81 13.86 -19.25
C THR A 27 -1.14 14.93 -20.13
N ARG A 28 -0.23 15.72 -19.57
CA ARG A 28 0.71 16.46 -20.41
C ARG A 28 1.53 15.42 -21.17
N LYS A 29 1.30 15.25 -22.47
CA LYS A 29 2.19 14.49 -23.35
C LYS A 29 3.58 15.11 -23.17
N ALA A 30 4.55 14.29 -22.77
CA ALA A 30 5.95 14.70 -22.89
C ALA A 30 6.17 15.11 -24.34
N VAL A 31 6.59 16.34 -24.54
CA VAL A 31 7.01 16.79 -25.87
C VAL A 31 8.28 15.98 -26.19
N ALA A 32 8.14 15.03 -27.10
CA ALA A 32 9.27 14.27 -27.57
C ALA A 32 10.24 15.23 -28.27
N GLY A 33 11.37 15.56 -27.62
CA GLY A 33 12.39 16.40 -28.22
C GLY A 33 13.22 17.26 -27.29
N GLU A 34 12.91 17.35 -25.99
CA GLU A 34 13.79 18.08 -25.06
C GLU A 34 14.79 17.13 -24.41
N SER A 35 16.06 17.31 -24.78
CA SER A 35 17.19 16.63 -24.18
C SER A 35 17.32 17.00 -22.68
N ALA A 36 17.82 16.07 -21.89
CA ALA A 36 17.95 16.17 -20.44
C ALA A 36 18.92 17.26 -19.90
N ASP A 37 19.26 18.27 -20.71
CA ASP A 37 20.29 19.25 -20.43
C ASP A 37 19.78 20.68 -20.16
N GLN A 38 18.46 20.85 -19.98
CA GLN A 38 17.88 22.17 -19.62
C GLN A 38 17.15 22.09 -18.27
N THR A 39 17.87 21.79 -17.19
CA THR A 39 17.27 21.64 -15.86
C THR A 39 17.57 22.80 -14.91
N ASP A 40 18.33 23.81 -15.25
CA ASP A 40 18.73 24.83 -14.28
C ASP A 40 18.05 26.20 -14.39
N GLU A 41 17.39 26.54 -15.51
CA GLU A 41 16.81 27.90 -15.65
C GLU A 41 15.30 27.99 -15.29
N THR A 42 14.61 26.86 -15.10
CA THR A 42 13.13 26.88 -14.86
C THR A 42 12.76 26.89 -13.37
N ILE A 43 13.69 26.73 -12.46
CA ILE A 43 13.42 26.73 -11.03
C ILE A 43 13.39 28.15 -10.45
N GLU A 44 14.15 29.07 -11.00
CA GLU A 44 14.16 30.48 -10.53
C GLU A 44 12.92 31.29 -10.89
N GLN A 45 12.13 30.88 -11.88
CA GLN A 45 10.91 31.58 -12.26
C GLN A 45 9.65 31.20 -11.46
N CYS A 46 9.73 30.26 -10.53
CA CYS A 46 8.60 29.79 -9.72
C CYS A 46 8.56 30.38 -8.29
N ILE A 47 9.49 31.24 -7.94
CA ILE A 47 9.47 31.95 -6.64
C ILE A 47 9.13 33.42 -6.88
N ASP A 48 7.88 33.69 -7.20
CA ASP A 48 7.32 35.05 -7.09
C ASP A 48 6.73 35.17 -5.67
N GLU A 49 7.38 35.96 -4.83
CA GLU A 49 7.03 36.19 -3.42
C GLU A 49 5.65 36.85 -3.20
N ASN A 50 4.88 37.11 -4.24
CA ASN A 50 3.57 37.75 -4.19
C ASN A 50 2.39 36.84 -4.59
N ALA A 51 2.58 35.57 -4.82
CA ALA A 51 1.49 34.65 -5.15
C ALA A 51 0.77 34.09 -3.90
N VAL A 52 0.24 34.99 -3.08
CA VAL A 52 -0.82 34.65 -2.11
C VAL A 52 -2.15 34.87 -2.84
N GLN A 53 -2.59 33.88 -3.52
CA GLN A 53 -3.93 33.35 -3.79
C GLN A 53 -3.90 32.56 -5.12
N PRO A 54 -4.37 31.29 -5.16
CA PRO A 54 -4.65 30.65 -6.43
C PRO A 54 -5.93 31.31 -6.99
N THR A 55 -5.79 32.31 -7.83
CA THR A 55 -6.84 32.67 -8.75
C THR A 55 -7.01 31.50 -9.71
N VAL A 56 -8.00 30.66 -9.44
CA VAL A 56 -8.53 29.72 -10.42
C VAL A 56 -9.05 30.56 -11.59
N GLN A 57 -8.18 30.83 -12.55
CA GLN A 57 -8.66 31.30 -13.87
C GLN A 57 -9.46 30.13 -14.45
N ASN A 58 -10.75 30.36 -14.64
CA ASN A 58 -11.65 29.55 -15.44
C ASN A 58 -11.08 29.41 -16.86
N SER A 59 -10.20 28.44 -17.07
CA SER A 59 -9.93 27.89 -18.38
C SER A 59 -10.97 26.82 -18.62
N ASP A 60 -11.76 26.93 -19.65
CA ASP A 60 -12.82 26.07 -20.16
C ASP A 60 -12.84 24.68 -19.51
N LYS A 61 -13.73 24.47 -18.51
CA LYS A 61 -14.08 23.15 -18.01
C LYS A 61 -14.70 22.43 -19.21
N ALA A 62 -13.92 21.57 -19.87
CA ALA A 62 -14.50 20.51 -20.64
C ALA A 62 -15.51 19.83 -19.71
N SER A 63 -16.80 19.89 -20.04
CA SER A 63 -17.86 19.38 -19.18
C SER A 63 -17.59 17.88 -19.01
N ASP A 64 -17.33 17.45 -17.76
CA ASP A 64 -17.18 16.02 -17.45
C ASP A 64 -18.41 15.30 -17.98
N LYS A 65 -18.20 14.27 -18.80
CA LYS A 65 -19.29 13.55 -19.44
C LYS A 65 -20.02 12.73 -18.38
N ILE A 66 -21.27 13.09 -18.10
CA ILE A 66 -22.15 12.32 -17.22
C ILE A 66 -22.49 10.98 -17.89
N ILE A 67 -22.20 9.87 -17.24
CA ILE A 67 -22.48 8.52 -17.72
C ILE A 67 -23.64 7.86 -16.98
N ALA A 68 -24.00 8.35 -15.79
CA ALA A 68 -25.19 7.94 -15.06
C ALA A 68 -25.73 9.10 -14.20
N LEU A 69 -27.04 9.18 -14.09
CA LEU A 69 -27.76 10.16 -13.25
C LEU A 69 -28.92 9.44 -12.57
N GLU A 70 -29.00 9.55 -11.25
CA GLU A 70 -30.15 9.14 -10.46
C GLU A 70 -30.63 10.26 -9.55
N ILE A 71 -31.96 10.38 -9.42
CA ILE A 71 -32.62 11.28 -8.49
C ILE A 71 -33.53 10.42 -7.62
N LEU A 72 -33.40 10.52 -6.32
CA LEU A 72 -34.16 9.71 -5.36
C LEU A 72 -34.55 10.53 -4.14
N GLN A 73 -35.62 10.09 -3.45
CA GLN A 73 -35.99 10.64 -2.15
C GLN A 73 -35.30 9.80 -1.06
N ALA A 74 -34.62 10.44 -0.15
CA ALA A 74 -33.97 9.81 0.99
C ALA A 74 -34.47 10.40 2.30
N ASP A 75 -34.60 9.52 3.29
CA ASP A 75 -34.93 9.87 4.70
C ASP A 75 -33.90 9.15 5.58
N GLY A 76 -32.73 9.80 5.76
CA GLY A 76 -31.57 9.22 6.42
C GLY A 76 -30.67 8.40 5.46
N LYS A 77 -29.92 7.44 6.00
CA LYS A 77 -28.96 6.63 5.21
C LYS A 77 -29.66 5.95 4.04
N PHE A 78 -29.10 6.09 2.84
CA PHE A 78 -29.49 5.28 1.70
C PHE A 78 -28.30 4.51 1.11
N SER A 79 -28.60 3.44 0.40
CA SER A 79 -27.66 2.64 -0.38
C SER A 79 -28.29 2.34 -1.74
N ARG A 80 -27.61 2.70 -2.83
CA ARG A 80 -28.12 2.53 -4.18
C ARG A 80 -27.09 1.86 -5.07
N GLU A 81 -27.46 0.78 -5.76
CA GLU A 81 -26.64 0.22 -6.84
C GLU A 81 -26.98 0.93 -8.15
N ILE A 82 -25.95 1.42 -8.84
CA ILE A 82 -26.02 2.09 -10.13
C ILE A 82 -25.25 1.27 -11.14
N ALA A 83 -25.93 0.85 -12.22
CA ALA A 83 -25.29 0.19 -13.32
C ALA A 83 -24.55 1.22 -14.20
N LEU A 84 -23.34 0.88 -14.63
CA LEU A 84 -22.52 1.72 -15.49
C LEU A 84 -22.19 0.97 -16.81
N PRO A 85 -23.16 0.80 -17.69
CA PRO A 85 -22.96 0.06 -18.93
C PRO A 85 -21.91 0.76 -19.80
N GLY A 86 -20.93 0.00 -20.26
CA GLY A 86 -19.85 0.53 -21.10
C GLY A 86 -18.77 1.30 -20.36
N ALA A 87 -18.79 1.35 -19.02
CA ALA A 87 -17.72 1.98 -18.25
C ALA A 87 -16.39 1.26 -18.46
N ASN A 88 -15.32 2.03 -18.68
CA ASN A 88 -13.97 1.52 -18.82
C ASN A 88 -13.41 1.10 -17.48
N LEU A 89 -12.78 -0.07 -17.41
CA LEU A 89 -12.12 -0.52 -16.19
C LEU A 89 -10.81 0.24 -15.96
N TRP A 90 -10.49 0.45 -14.69
CA TRP A 90 -9.19 0.96 -14.28
C TRP A 90 -8.14 -0.15 -14.36
N SER A 91 -6.99 0.14 -14.93
CA SER A 91 -5.79 -0.70 -14.86
C SER A 91 -4.53 0.17 -14.84
N PRO A 92 -3.35 -0.39 -14.50
CA PRO A 92 -2.10 0.36 -14.60
C PRO A 92 -1.84 0.99 -15.97
N GLU A 93 -2.22 0.30 -17.05
CA GLU A 93 -2.01 0.75 -18.42
C GLU A 93 -3.10 1.72 -18.90
N ALA A 94 -4.27 1.67 -18.27
CA ALA A 94 -5.42 2.52 -18.58
C ALA A 94 -6.10 2.95 -17.27
N PRO A 95 -5.58 3.97 -16.58
CA PRO A 95 -6.06 4.39 -15.28
C PRO A 95 -7.35 5.23 -15.37
N ASN A 96 -8.43 4.60 -15.90
CA ASN A 96 -9.71 5.25 -16.05
C ASN A 96 -10.35 5.53 -14.69
N LEU A 97 -10.69 6.78 -14.45
CA LEU A 97 -11.31 7.24 -13.21
C LEU A 97 -12.66 7.89 -13.48
N TYR A 98 -13.49 7.88 -12.45
CA TYR A 98 -14.81 8.47 -12.43
C TYR A 98 -14.95 9.36 -11.19
N THR A 99 -15.83 10.35 -11.26
CA THR A 99 -16.28 11.16 -10.12
C THR A 99 -17.73 10.82 -9.83
N CYS A 100 -18.01 10.44 -8.59
CA CYS A 100 -19.36 10.37 -8.04
C CYS A 100 -19.66 11.69 -7.34
N ARG A 101 -20.65 12.43 -7.81
CA ARG A 101 -21.15 13.65 -7.17
C ARG A 101 -22.51 13.36 -6.56
N VAL A 102 -22.65 13.60 -5.26
CA VAL A 102 -23.90 13.52 -4.53
C VAL A 102 -24.29 14.92 -4.11
N THR A 103 -25.50 15.35 -4.51
CA THR A 103 -26.06 16.66 -4.18
C THR A 103 -27.29 16.47 -3.31
N PHE A 104 -27.36 17.18 -2.18
CA PHE A 104 -28.51 17.25 -1.29
C PHE A 104 -28.74 18.71 -0.90
N GLY A 105 -29.78 19.32 -1.44
CA GLY A 105 -30.00 20.76 -1.32
C GLY A 105 -28.82 21.57 -1.89
N GLU A 106 -28.16 22.36 -1.04
CA GLU A 106 -26.95 23.12 -1.40
C GLU A 106 -25.66 22.35 -1.12
N ASP A 107 -25.70 21.23 -0.40
CA ASP A 107 -24.52 20.40 -0.10
C ASP A 107 -24.14 19.54 -1.29
N ILE A 108 -22.85 19.56 -1.62
CA ILE A 108 -22.25 18.75 -2.69
C ILE A 108 -21.04 18.01 -2.14
N GLN A 109 -21.03 16.70 -2.34
CA GLN A 109 -19.89 15.83 -2.05
C GLN A 109 -19.43 15.15 -3.32
N GLU A 110 -18.12 15.09 -3.52
CA GLU A 110 -17.49 14.42 -4.67
C GLU A 110 -16.46 13.42 -4.22
N GLU A 111 -16.53 12.21 -4.78
CA GLU A 111 -15.57 11.16 -4.58
C GLU A 111 -15.05 10.64 -5.93
N THR A 112 -13.72 10.51 -6.02
CA THR A 112 -13.09 9.89 -7.20
C THR A 112 -12.92 8.41 -6.96
N PHE A 113 -13.21 7.59 -7.96
CA PHE A 113 -13.06 6.13 -7.90
C PHE A 113 -12.67 5.54 -9.25
N GLY A 114 -12.20 4.30 -9.22
CA GLY A 114 -11.97 3.49 -10.43
C GLY A 114 -12.65 2.13 -10.31
N ILE A 115 -13.07 1.57 -11.43
CA ILE A 115 -13.76 0.28 -11.48
C ILE A 115 -12.77 -0.80 -11.87
N ARG A 116 -12.52 -1.76 -11.01
CA ARG A 116 -11.62 -2.89 -11.25
C ARG A 116 -12.01 -4.12 -10.45
N VAL A 117 -11.50 -5.27 -10.86
CA VAL A 117 -11.57 -6.52 -10.10
C VAL A 117 -10.16 -6.95 -9.75
N VAL A 118 -9.90 -7.15 -8.46
CA VAL A 118 -8.66 -7.78 -7.98
C VAL A 118 -8.98 -9.22 -7.62
N SER A 119 -8.12 -10.13 -8.04
CA SER A 119 -8.15 -11.53 -7.59
C SER A 119 -6.74 -12.03 -7.28
N CYS A 120 -6.64 -12.89 -6.28
CA CYS A 120 -5.39 -13.47 -5.87
C CYS A 120 -5.62 -14.94 -5.49
N THR A 121 -5.31 -15.86 -6.39
CA THR A 121 -5.54 -17.29 -6.21
C THR A 121 -4.28 -18.11 -6.48
N PRO A 122 -4.14 -19.29 -5.88
CA PRO A 122 -3.01 -20.18 -6.16
C PRO A 122 -2.90 -20.60 -7.63
N GLU A 123 -4.02 -20.68 -8.34
CA GLU A 123 -4.12 -21.14 -9.72
C GLU A 123 -3.71 -20.06 -10.73
N GLU A 124 -4.03 -18.79 -10.43
CA GLU A 124 -3.83 -17.67 -11.36
C GLU A 124 -2.75 -16.70 -10.88
N GLY A 125 -2.47 -16.69 -9.58
CA GLY A 125 -1.63 -15.67 -8.92
C GLY A 125 -2.40 -14.37 -8.70
N PHE A 126 -1.70 -13.25 -8.66
CA PHE A 126 -2.30 -11.93 -8.53
C PHE A 126 -2.76 -11.41 -9.89
N CYS A 127 -4.04 -11.05 -9.98
CA CYS A 127 -4.65 -10.57 -11.22
C CYS A 127 -5.44 -9.26 -11.00
N ILE A 128 -5.45 -8.42 -12.03
CA ILE A 128 -6.33 -7.25 -12.15
C ILE A 128 -7.16 -7.43 -13.41
N ASN A 129 -8.48 -7.36 -13.30
CA ASN A 129 -9.44 -7.54 -14.41
C ASN A 129 -9.21 -8.86 -15.17
N GLY A 130 -8.88 -9.93 -14.45
CA GLY A 130 -8.59 -11.26 -15.00
C GLY A 130 -7.23 -11.38 -15.70
N LYS A 131 -6.40 -10.35 -15.70
CA LYS A 131 -5.03 -10.40 -16.24
C LYS A 131 -4.02 -10.52 -15.12
N ARG A 132 -3.11 -11.49 -15.22
CA ARG A 132 -2.02 -11.66 -14.27
C ARG A 132 -1.07 -10.47 -14.31
N VAL A 133 -0.76 -9.93 -13.13
CA VAL A 133 0.17 -8.83 -12.96
C VAL A 133 1.38 -9.28 -12.12
N LEU A 134 2.58 -9.07 -12.66
CA LEU A 134 3.81 -9.22 -11.89
C LEU A 134 4.15 -7.89 -11.23
N LEU A 135 4.18 -7.89 -9.89
CA LEU A 135 4.54 -6.70 -9.13
C LEU A 135 6.05 -6.45 -9.21
N LYS A 136 6.41 -5.33 -9.80
CA LYS A 136 7.77 -4.80 -9.87
C LYS A 136 7.82 -3.59 -8.96
N GLY A 137 8.00 -3.84 -7.67
CA GLY A 137 7.80 -2.84 -6.65
C GLY A 137 9.03 -2.51 -5.82
N GLY A 138 8.87 -1.49 -5.01
CA GLY A 138 9.81 -1.11 -3.96
C GLY A 138 9.07 -0.60 -2.73
N CYS A 139 9.71 -0.76 -1.57
CA CYS A 139 9.27 -0.08 -0.36
C CYS A 139 9.63 1.39 -0.48
N ILE A 140 8.66 2.26 -0.22
CA ILE A 140 8.89 3.71 -0.17
C ILE A 140 8.51 4.23 1.20
N HIS A 141 9.33 5.12 1.72
CA HIS A 141 9.05 5.82 2.98
C HIS A 141 8.39 7.17 2.70
N HIS A 142 7.80 7.77 3.75
CA HIS A 142 7.24 9.13 3.70
C HIS A 142 8.39 10.14 3.68
N ASP A 143 9.06 10.22 2.54
CA ASP A 143 10.22 11.07 2.34
C ASP A 143 10.17 11.72 0.95
N ASN A 144 10.25 13.04 0.94
CA ASN A 144 10.31 13.88 -0.25
C ASN A 144 11.59 14.75 -0.25
N GLY A 145 12.70 14.20 0.24
CA GLY A 145 13.99 14.85 0.30
C GLY A 145 13.96 16.09 1.18
N LEU A 146 14.25 17.27 0.65
CA LEU A 146 14.26 18.52 1.41
C LEU A 146 12.88 18.88 2.01
N LEU A 147 11.79 18.33 1.48
CA LEU A 147 10.43 18.54 2.00
C LEU A 147 10.12 17.62 3.19
N GLY A 148 11.01 16.70 3.55
CA GLY A 148 10.78 15.72 4.61
C GLY A 148 9.56 14.85 4.31
N ALA A 149 8.71 14.63 5.31
CA ALA A 149 7.49 13.83 5.19
C ALA A 149 6.27 14.60 4.67
N CYS A 150 6.42 15.84 4.19
CA CYS A 150 5.30 16.62 3.67
C CYS A 150 4.76 16.01 2.37
N ALA A 151 3.47 15.67 2.39
CA ALA A 151 2.78 15.00 1.28
C ALA A 151 2.10 16.02 0.35
N TYR A 152 2.89 16.89 -0.28
CA TYR A 152 2.38 17.81 -1.29
C TYR A 152 2.09 17.06 -2.59
N GLU A 153 0.97 17.35 -3.25
CA GLU A 153 0.54 16.66 -4.47
C GLU A 153 1.60 16.64 -5.57
N PHE A 154 2.26 17.77 -5.81
CA PHE A 154 3.30 17.86 -6.83
C PHE A 154 4.52 16.98 -6.50
N ALA A 155 4.88 16.87 -5.22
CA ALA A 155 6.00 16.04 -4.78
C ALA A 155 5.67 14.55 -4.89
N GLU A 156 4.47 14.14 -4.51
CA GLU A 156 4.00 12.76 -4.66
C GLU A 156 3.87 12.39 -6.13
N ARG A 157 3.31 13.25 -6.99
CA ARG A 157 3.26 13.03 -8.45
C ARG A 157 4.65 12.89 -9.06
N ARG A 158 5.61 13.73 -8.64
CA ARG A 158 7.00 13.63 -9.09
C ARG A 158 7.61 12.28 -8.68
N LYS A 159 7.44 11.86 -7.44
CA LYS A 159 7.92 10.57 -6.92
C LYS A 159 7.39 9.41 -7.75
N ILE A 160 6.07 9.34 -7.95
CA ILE A 160 5.44 8.28 -8.75
C ILE A 160 5.93 8.27 -10.18
N ARG A 161 6.07 9.45 -10.82
CA ARG A 161 6.60 9.53 -12.19
C ARG A 161 7.99 8.93 -12.29
N ILE A 162 8.91 9.32 -11.38
CA ILE A 162 10.28 8.79 -11.37
C ILE A 162 10.29 7.25 -11.23
N LEU A 163 9.43 6.71 -10.37
CA LEU A 163 9.33 5.26 -10.18
C LEU A 163 8.80 4.56 -11.44
N LEU A 164 7.76 5.10 -12.08
CA LEU A 164 7.22 4.57 -13.34
C LEU A 164 8.26 4.62 -14.46
N ASP A 165 8.99 5.73 -14.59
CA ASP A 165 10.06 5.90 -15.58
C ASP A 165 11.22 4.91 -15.35
N ALA A 166 11.47 4.55 -14.09
CA ALA A 166 12.41 3.50 -13.71
C ALA A 166 11.88 2.06 -13.91
N GLY A 167 10.64 1.90 -14.39
CA GLY A 167 10.02 0.60 -14.69
C GLY A 167 9.35 -0.08 -13.52
N TYR A 168 9.13 0.60 -12.40
CA TYR A 168 8.28 0.13 -11.31
C TYR A 168 6.81 0.19 -11.73
N ASN A 169 5.99 -0.73 -11.22
CA ASN A 169 4.54 -0.69 -11.36
C ASN A 169 3.80 -0.83 -10.02
N ALA A 170 4.55 -0.99 -8.93
CA ALA A 170 4.00 -1.16 -7.59
C ALA A 170 4.87 -0.49 -6.53
N ILE A 171 4.24 -0.06 -5.46
CA ILE A 171 4.91 0.42 -4.24
C ILE A 171 4.32 -0.25 -3.01
N ARG A 172 5.13 -0.41 -1.98
CA ARG A 172 4.69 -0.71 -0.61
C ARG A 172 4.91 0.53 0.24
N SER A 173 3.86 1.01 0.89
CA SER A 173 3.97 2.13 1.83
C SER A 173 4.67 1.67 3.11
N ALA A 174 5.93 1.98 3.24
CA ALA A 174 6.75 1.51 4.36
C ALA A 174 6.88 2.62 5.41
N HIS A 175 6.51 2.39 6.66
CA HIS A 175 5.77 1.25 7.17
C HIS A 175 4.56 1.79 7.92
N ASN A 176 3.70 2.49 7.23
CA ASN A 176 2.46 3.09 7.74
C ASN A 176 1.58 3.58 6.57
N PRO A 177 0.29 3.95 6.82
CA PRO A 177 -0.64 4.28 5.75
C PRO A 177 -0.20 5.46 4.89
N CYS A 178 -0.41 5.35 3.58
CA CYS A 178 -0.13 6.39 2.60
C CYS A 178 -0.96 7.66 2.81
N SER A 179 -0.43 8.78 2.34
CA SER A 179 -1.21 10.02 2.22
C SER A 179 -2.24 9.93 1.09
N LYS A 180 -3.37 10.66 1.23
CA LYS A 180 -4.35 10.82 0.13
C LYS A 180 -3.73 11.41 -1.13
N ALA A 181 -2.74 12.29 -1.00
CA ALA A 181 -2.03 12.88 -2.13
C ALA A 181 -1.25 11.83 -2.93
N LEU A 182 -0.56 10.90 -2.23
CA LEU A 182 0.13 9.78 -2.86
C LEU A 182 -0.85 8.85 -3.58
N LEU A 183 -1.96 8.50 -2.92
CA LEU A 183 -2.98 7.62 -3.51
C LEU A 183 -3.61 8.23 -4.76
N ARG A 184 -3.96 9.53 -4.74
CA ARG A 184 -4.46 10.22 -5.94
C ARG A 184 -3.45 10.18 -7.10
N ALA A 185 -2.16 10.40 -6.79
CA ALA A 185 -1.12 10.29 -7.82
C ALA A 185 -1.02 8.86 -8.38
N CYS A 186 -1.12 7.82 -7.52
CA CYS A 186 -1.11 6.42 -7.93
C CYS A 186 -2.34 6.07 -8.78
N ASP A 187 -3.53 6.52 -8.40
CA ASP A 187 -4.76 6.28 -9.16
C ASP A 187 -4.69 6.86 -10.57
N GLU A 188 -4.21 8.09 -10.70
CA GLU A 188 -4.16 8.82 -11.97
C GLU A 188 -3.02 8.37 -12.88
N MET A 189 -1.95 7.79 -12.31
CA MET A 189 -0.77 7.39 -13.05
C MET A 189 -0.63 5.87 -13.21
N GLY A 190 -1.53 5.07 -12.62
CA GLY A 190 -1.53 3.62 -12.76
C GLY A 190 -0.49 2.89 -11.89
N MET A 191 -0.01 3.50 -10.80
CA MET A 191 0.88 2.84 -9.85
C MET A 191 0.07 2.00 -8.86
N LEU A 192 0.43 0.72 -8.70
CA LEU A 192 -0.21 -0.17 -7.72
C LEU A 192 0.34 0.07 -6.32
N VAL A 193 -0.52 -0.04 -5.31
CA VAL A 193 -0.17 0.25 -3.92
C VAL A 193 -0.52 -0.93 -3.02
N MET A 194 0.47 -1.41 -2.26
CA MET A 194 0.26 -2.17 -1.03
C MET A 194 0.31 -1.18 0.13
N ASP A 195 -0.85 -0.83 0.69
CA ASP A 195 -0.88 0.07 1.83
C ASP A 195 -0.65 -0.70 3.12
N GLU A 196 0.23 -0.19 3.98
CA GLU A 196 0.67 -0.87 5.19
C GLU A 196 0.16 -0.16 6.42
N TYR A 197 -0.40 -0.94 7.36
CA TYR A 197 -1.00 -0.41 8.57
C TYR A 197 0.05 0.17 9.51
N ILE A 198 1.08 -0.64 9.87
CA ILE A 198 2.03 -0.23 10.90
C ILE A 198 3.34 -1.01 10.82
N ASP A 199 4.43 -0.40 11.31
CA ASP A 199 5.75 -1.03 11.31
C ASP A 199 5.87 -2.18 12.32
N GLY A 200 5.38 -2.02 13.54
CA GLY A 200 5.50 -3.01 14.62
C GLY A 200 4.20 -3.21 15.37
N TRP A 201 4.10 -4.33 16.11
CA TRP A 201 2.91 -4.61 16.92
C TRP A 201 3.17 -4.28 18.40
N TYR A 202 2.97 -5.25 19.32
CA TYR A 202 3.05 -5.02 20.77
C TYR A 202 4.45 -5.27 21.37
N ILE A 203 5.48 -5.49 20.56
CA ILE A 203 6.89 -5.49 21.01
C ILE A 203 7.55 -4.25 20.45
N HIS A 204 8.10 -3.42 21.32
CA HIS A 204 8.76 -2.20 20.92
C HIS A 204 9.95 -2.44 19.98
N LYS A 205 9.96 -1.78 18.85
CA LYS A 205 11.13 -1.60 17.98
C LYS A 205 11.96 -0.40 18.40
N THR A 206 11.27 0.66 18.84
CA THR A 206 11.86 1.87 19.42
C THR A 206 11.11 2.24 20.69
N LYS A 207 11.73 3.03 21.57
CA LYS A 207 11.18 3.35 22.88
C LYS A 207 9.81 4.06 22.86
N TYR A 208 9.53 4.81 21.83
CA TYR A 208 8.35 5.67 21.71
C TYR A 208 7.54 5.36 20.45
N ASP A 209 7.49 4.09 20.06
CA ASP A 209 6.64 3.64 18.97
C ASP A 209 5.20 3.35 19.46
N TYR A 210 4.37 2.85 18.58
CA TYR A 210 2.94 2.62 18.81
C TYR A 210 2.62 1.29 19.53
N ALA A 211 3.63 0.58 20.06
CA ALA A 211 3.47 -0.80 20.56
C ALA A 211 2.49 -0.91 21.74
N ASP A 212 2.43 0.09 22.62
CA ASP A 212 1.51 0.10 23.75
C ASP A 212 0.03 0.28 23.32
N GLU A 213 -0.20 0.95 22.19
CA GLU A 213 -1.52 1.40 21.75
C GLU A 213 -2.23 0.42 20.80
N ILE A 214 -1.46 -0.38 20.08
CA ILE A 214 -1.99 -1.18 18.95
C ILE A 214 -3.10 -2.15 19.36
N LEU A 215 -2.96 -2.85 20.49
CA LEU A 215 -3.93 -3.87 20.90
C LEU A 215 -5.31 -3.28 21.22
N GLU A 216 -5.34 -2.04 21.64
CA GLU A 216 -6.57 -1.32 21.97
C GLU A 216 -7.19 -0.67 20.73
N ASN A 217 -6.35 -0.11 19.84
CA ASN A 217 -6.79 0.79 18.79
C ASN A 217 -6.89 0.14 17.40
N TYR A 218 -6.26 -1.02 17.13
CA TYR A 218 -6.15 -1.57 15.76
C TYR A 218 -7.48 -1.67 15.01
N ARG A 219 -8.60 -1.94 15.71
CA ARG A 219 -9.91 -2.08 15.06
C ARG A 219 -10.40 -0.76 14.46
N LYS A 220 -10.13 0.34 15.14
CA LYS A 220 -10.46 1.69 14.69
C LYS A 220 -9.48 2.13 13.60
N ASP A 221 -8.20 1.92 13.83
CA ASP A 221 -7.15 2.35 12.91
C ASP A 221 -7.28 1.68 11.54
N LEU A 222 -7.56 0.35 11.52
CA LEU A 222 -7.83 -0.37 10.27
C LEU A 222 -9.08 0.14 9.57
N LYS A 223 -10.11 0.54 10.33
CA LYS A 223 -11.28 1.16 9.73
C LYS A 223 -10.93 2.50 9.09
N ASP A 224 -10.19 3.35 9.79
CA ASP A 224 -9.80 4.66 9.29
C ASP A 224 -8.88 4.53 8.03
N MET A 225 -8.00 3.53 8.01
CA MET A 225 -7.18 3.20 6.84
C MET A 225 -8.04 2.75 5.66
N VAL A 226 -8.96 1.80 5.87
CA VAL A 226 -9.84 1.29 4.81
C VAL A 226 -10.78 2.39 4.32
N ASP A 227 -11.37 3.19 5.20
CA ASP A 227 -12.24 4.32 4.82
C ASP A 227 -11.48 5.31 3.91
N LYS A 228 -10.20 5.54 4.17
CA LYS A 228 -9.33 6.36 3.32
C LYS A 228 -9.08 5.71 1.96
N ASP A 229 -8.88 4.39 1.92
CA ASP A 229 -8.37 3.64 0.76
C ASP A 229 -9.47 3.10 -0.16
N TYR A 230 -10.67 2.94 0.36
CA TYR A 230 -11.74 2.14 -0.26
C TYR A 230 -12.01 2.51 -1.72
N ASN A 231 -12.08 3.81 -2.01
CA ASN A 231 -12.37 4.33 -3.36
C ASN A 231 -11.13 4.43 -4.25
N HIS A 232 -9.91 4.20 -3.71
CA HIS A 232 -8.67 4.25 -4.48
C HIS A 232 -8.41 2.94 -5.23
N PRO A 233 -8.56 2.89 -6.57
CA PRO A 233 -8.37 1.66 -7.33
C PRO A 233 -6.91 1.19 -7.35
N SER A 234 -5.96 2.09 -7.13
CA SER A 234 -4.53 1.78 -7.04
C SER A 234 -4.17 0.91 -5.83
N VAL A 235 -4.92 1.01 -4.72
CA VAL A 235 -4.72 0.15 -3.55
C VAL A 235 -5.20 -1.26 -3.88
N ILE A 236 -4.26 -2.20 -3.96
CA ILE A 236 -4.52 -3.57 -4.41
C ILE A 236 -4.37 -4.61 -3.31
N MET A 237 -3.77 -4.25 -2.20
CA MET A 237 -3.44 -5.15 -1.09
C MET A 237 -3.24 -4.36 0.20
N TYR A 238 -3.60 -4.96 1.32
CA TYR A 238 -3.27 -4.43 2.64
C TYR A 238 -2.14 -5.22 3.28
N SER A 239 -1.24 -4.53 3.99
CA SER A 239 -0.22 -5.16 4.83
C SER A 239 -0.46 -4.81 6.29
N THR A 240 -0.45 -5.82 7.15
CA THR A 240 -0.76 -5.64 8.58
C THR A 240 0.45 -5.31 9.44
N GLY A 241 1.67 -5.37 8.89
CA GLY A 241 2.88 -5.04 9.64
C GLY A 241 4.16 -5.41 8.91
N ASN A 242 5.27 -4.92 9.48
CA ASN A 242 6.61 -5.13 8.97
C ASN A 242 7.49 -5.81 10.02
N GLU A 243 8.18 -6.88 9.65
CA GLU A 243 9.16 -7.60 10.47
C GLU A 243 8.71 -7.86 11.93
N VAL A 244 7.42 -8.16 12.09
CA VAL A 244 6.78 -8.36 13.39
C VAL A 244 7.19 -9.71 13.97
N SER A 245 8.09 -9.70 14.94
CA SER A 245 8.62 -10.91 15.59
C SER A 245 7.59 -11.65 16.43
N GLU A 246 6.50 -10.99 16.78
CA GLU A 246 5.33 -11.53 17.48
C GLU A 246 4.67 -12.67 16.73
N THR A 247 4.78 -12.70 15.41
CA THR A 247 4.24 -13.77 14.55
C THR A 247 4.86 -15.16 14.83
N ALA A 248 5.97 -15.22 15.59
CA ALA A 248 6.52 -16.48 16.12
C ALA A 248 5.85 -16.95 17.43
N GLN A 249 4.96 -16.16 18.02
CA GLN A 249 4.31 -16.39 19.31
C GLN A 249 2.82 -16.68 19.12
N LYS A 250 2.21 -17.46 20.03
CA LYS A 250 0.77 -17.79 19.96
C LYS A 250 -0.12 -16.51 19.94
N LYS A 251 0.19 -15.51 20.78
CA LYS A 251 -0.55 -14.25 20.82
C LYS A 251 -0.44 -13.48 19.49
N GLY A 252 0.75 -13.41 18.90
CA GLY A 252 0.96 -12.74 17.62
C GLY A 252 0.31 -13.49 16.44
N ILE A 253 0.34 -14.84 16.44
CA ILE A 253 -0.38 -15.63 15.44
C ILE A 253 -1.89 -15.37 15.54
N ALA A 254 -2.46 -15.29 16.75
CA ALA A 254 -3.86 -14.92 16.92
C ALA A 254 -4.14 -13.49 16.46
N LEU A 255 -3.22 -12.54 16.74
CA LEU A 255 -3.34 -11.16 16.26
C LEU A 255 -3.28 -11.08 14.73
N THR A 256 -2.40 -11.85 14.06
CA THR A 256 -2.38 -11.94 12.59
C THR A 256 -3.77 -12.27 12.05
N LYS A 257 -4.43 -13.28 12.64
CA LYS A 257 -5.79 -13.64 12.23
C LYS A 257 -6.78 -12.52 12.48
N SER A 258 -6.73 -11.89 13.66
CA SER A 258 -7.66 -10.81 14.02
C SER A 258 -7.55 -9.58 13.11
N LEU A 259 -6.33 -9.23 12.70
CA LEU A 259 -6.07 -8.12 11.77
C LEU A 259 -6.58 -8.46 10.36
N THR A 260 -6.31 -9.68 9.89
CA THR A 260 -6.79 -10.16 8.58
C THR A 260 -8.31 -10.22 8.53
N ASP A 261 -8.94 -10.86 9.52
CA ASP A 261 -10.41 -10.95 9.61
C ASP A 261 -11.03 -9.54 9.62
N ARG A 262 -10.44 -8.62 10.40
CA ARG A 262 -10.94 -7.24 10.49
C ARG A 262 -10.86 -6.50 9.16
N LEU A 263 -9.78 -6.65 8.41
CA LEU A 263 -9.65 -6.06 7.08
C LEU A 263 -10.69 -6.65 6.11
N HIS A 264 -10.90 -7.97 6.13
CA HIS A 264 -11.93 -8.61 5.30
C HIS A 264 -13.37 -8.22 5.68
N GLU A 265 -13.64 -7.94 6.98
CA GLU A 265 -14.92 -7.37 7.41
C GLU A 265 -15.17 -5.98 6.81
N LEU A 266 -14.12 -5.18 6.68
CA LEU A 266 -14.18 -3.81 6.17
C LEU A 266 -14.14 -3.76 4.64
N ASP A 267 -13.28 -4.59 4.04
CA ASP A 267 -13.08 -4.68 2.59
C ASP A 267 -12.66 -6.10 2.17
N SER A 268 -13.58 -6.84 1.63
CA SER A 268 -13.36 -8.20 1.13
C SER A 268 -12.77 -8.24 -0.30
N THR A 269 -12.51 -7.11 -0.91
CA THR A 269 -12.06 -7.03 -2.32
C THR A 269 -10.54 -7.02 -2.48
N ARG A 270 -9.80 -6.82 -1.40
CA ARG A 270 -8.34 -6.74 -1.38
C ARG A 270 -7.73 -7.84 -0.52
N PRO A 271 -6.71 -8.57 -1.02
CA PRO A 271 -5.99 -9.55 -0.22
C PRO A 271 -5.17 -8.88 0.87
N VAL A 272 -4.91 -9.63 1.94
CA VAL A 272 -4.17 -9.19 3.12
C VAL A 272 -2.85 -9.94 3.23
N SER A 273 -1.79 -9.21 3.56
CA SER A 273 -0.43 -9.70 3.77
C SER A 273 0.17 -9.18 5.08
N CYS A 274 1.35 -9.66 5.40
CA CYS A 274 2.23 -9.12 6.44
C CYS A 274 3.68 -9.41 6.07
N GLY A 275 4.55 -8.42 6.17
CA GLY A 275 5.97 -8.58 5.92
C GLY A 275 6.65 -9.30 7.09
N ILE A 276 7.08 -10.55 6.91
CA ILE A 276 7.74 -11.34 7.96
C ILE A 276 9.18 -11.63 7.58
N ASN A 277 10.12 -11.19 8.42
CA ASN A 277 11.50 -11.64 8.34
C ASN A 277 11.62 -13.02 8.97
N ILE A 278 11.69 -14.04 8.12
CA ILE A 278 11.62 -15.45 8.50
C ILE A 278 12.74 -15.84 9.47
N PHE A 279 13.95 -15.34 9.23
CA PHE A 279 15.10 -15.65 10.07
C PHE A 279 15.05 -14.92 11.42
N PHE A 280 14.65 -13.65 11.43
CA PHE A 280 14.52 -12.89 12.67
C PHE A 280 13.40 -13.44 13.57
N ASN A 281 12.30 -13.92 12.99
CA ASN A 281 11.24 -14.60 13.74
C ASN A 281 11.78 -15.83 14.50
N PHE A 282 12.59 -16.62 13.85
CA PHE A 282 13.21 -17.78 14.51
C PHE A 282 14.15 -17.34 15.63
N LEU A 283 15.04 -16.38 15.39
CA LEU A 283 15.95 -15.85 16.42
C LEU A 283 15.18 -15.28 17.62
N SER A 284 14.13 -14.52 17.36
CA SER A 284 13.25 -13.97 18.41
C SER A 284 12.63 -15.08 19.27
N SER A 285 12.18 -16.17 18.64
CA SER A 285 11.60 -17.31 19.36
C SER A 285 12.58 -18.04 20.27
N MET A 286 13.88 -17.85 20.08
CA MET A 286 14.96 -18.40 20.93
C MET A 286 15.48 -17.40 21.97
N GLY A 287 14.87 -16.21 22.08
CA GLY A 287 15.34 -15.15 22.97
C GLY A 287 16.43 -14.25 22.39
N PHE A 288 16.85 -14.50 21.13
CA PHE A 288 17.80 -13.65 20.41
C PHE A 288 17.09 -12.63 19.51
N GLY A 289 15.91 -12.14 19.93
CA GLY A 289 15.11 -11.19 19.17
C GLY A 289 15.87 -9.95 18.76
N VAL A 290 15.63 -9.48 17.54
CA VAL A 290 16.14 -8.20 17.02
C VAL A 290 15.51 -7.07 17.84
N TYR A 291 14.23 -7.19 18.12
CA TYR A 291 13.42 -6.24 18.84
C TYR A 291 12.98 -6.80 20.20
N SER A 292 12.95 -5.96 21.23
CA SER A 292 12.35 -6.19 22.54
C SER A 292 12.30 -4.88 23.30
N ASP A 293 11.38 -4.76 24.27
CA ASP A 293 11.23 -3.56 25.10
C ASP A 293 12.55 -3.14 25.75
N LYS A 294 13.29 -4.10 26.32
CA LYS A 294 14.62 -3.86 26.86
C LYS A 294 15.61 -3.28 25.84
N LYS A 295 15.61 -3.80 24.60
CA LYS A 295 16.50 -3.30 23.55
C LYS A 295 16.07 -1.92 23.04
N ALA A 296 14.79 -1.62 23.04
CA ALA A 296 14.26 -0.31 22.70
C ALA A 296 14.71 0.76 23.72
N ASP A 297 14.67 0.42 25.02
CA ASP A 297 15.20 1.27 26.08
C ASP A 297 16.71 1.47 25.96
N GLU A 298 17.47 0.37 25.80
CA GLU A 298 18.92 0.42 25.60
C GLU A 298 19.30 1.25 24.36
N ALA A 299 18.52 1.19 23.28
CA ALA A 299 18.72 1.97 22.07
C ALA A 299 18.55 3.46 22.32
N ALA A 300 17.50 3.85 23.03
CA ALA A 300 17.25 5.25 23.41
C ALA A 300 18.37 5.84 24.29
N GLU A 301 18.93 5.04 25.21
CA GLU A 301 20.07 5.44 26.04
C GLU A 301 21.37 5.52 25.22
N ASN A 302 21.59 4.56 24.32
CA ASN A 302 22.80 4.45 23.50
C ASN A 302 22.82 5.41 22.31
N ALA A 303 21.67 5.95 21.87
CA ALA A 303 21.62 7.01 20.85
C ALA A 303 22.52 8.19 21.18
N LYS A 304 22.71 8.47 22.50
CA LYS A 304 23.68 9.43 23.00
C LYS A 304 25.15 8.99 22.82
N LYS A 305 25.41 7.69 22.62
CA LYS A 305 26.75 7.09 22.56
C LYS A 305 27.15 6.60 21.16
N LYS A 306 26.34 6.86 20.10
CA LYS A 306 26.59 6.47 18.71
C LYS A 306 26.91 4.97 18.52
N LYS A 307 26.27 4.07 19.26
CA LYS A 307 26.39 2.62 19.09
C LYS A 307 25.22 2.09 18.27
N ALA A 308 25.51 1.27 17.27
CA ALA A 308 24.52 0.57 16.46
C ALA A 308 23.67 -0.39 17.32
N VAL A 309 22.34 -0.31 17.24
CA VAL A 309 21.37 -1.13 18.00
C VAL A 309 20.22 -1.58 17.09
N GLY A 310 19.54 -2.66 17.51
CA GLY A 310 18.38 -3.16 16.76
C GLY A 310 18.75 -3.62 15.34
N SER A 311 17.96 -3.21 14.35
CA SER A 311 18.16 -3.55 12.93
C SER A 311 19.50 -3.08 12.38
N GLU A 312 20.02 -1.95 12.87
CA GLU A 312 21.31 -1.40 12.47
C GLU A 312 22.49 -2.32 12.85
N PHE A 313 22.43 -2.97 14.02
CA PHE A 313 23.40 -3.98 14.41
C PHE A 313 23.38 -5.18 13.46
N TYR A 314 22.18 -5.67 13.09
CA TYR A 314 22.06 -6.80 12.17
C TYR A 314 22.42 -6.44 10.74
N ASN A 315 22.18 -5.21 10.29
CA ASN A 315 22.68 -4.72 9.01
C ASN A 315 24.21 -4.68 9.00
N THR A 316 24.84 -4.29 10.10
CA THR A 316 26.30 -4.35 10.27
C THR A 316 26.80 -5.80 10.22
N VAL A 317 26.15 -6.72 10.93
CA VAL A 317 26.47 -8.16 10.89
C VAL A 317 26.27 -8.73 9.49
N ALA A 318 25.17 -8.38 8.80
CA ALA A 318 24.94 -8.75 7.40
C ALA A 318 25.99 -8.15 6.45
N GLY A 319 26.50 -6.96 6.76
CA GLY A 319 27.61 -6.35 6.04
C GLY A 319 28.93 -7.14 6.19
N ILE A 320 29.17 -7.70 7.38
CA ILE A 320 30.38 -8.51 7.69
C ILE A 320 30.28 -9.93 7.11
N PHE A 321 29.17 -10.62 7.36
CA PHE A 321 28.98 -12.03 6.97
C PHE A 321 28.30 -12.19 5.60
N GLY A 322 27.88 -11.08 4.98
CA GLY A 322 27.15 -11.01 3.71
C GLY A 322 25.66 -11.33 3.87
N ALA A 323 24.85 -10.73 3.00
CA ALA A 323 23.40 -10.96 2.91
C ALA A 323 23.02 -12.46 2.70
N GLY A 324 23.99 -13.27 2.25
CA GLY A 324 23.84 -14.72 2.08
C GLY A 324 23.53 -15.47 3.37
N PHE A 325 23.99 -14.98 4.52
CA PHE A 325 23.76 -15.60 5.84
C PHE A 325 22.28 -15.59 6.19
N MET A 326 21.61 -14.43 6.14
CA MET A 326 20.18 -14.32 6.43
C MET A 326 19.32 -15.15 5.48
N LYS A 327 19.61 -15.09 4.18
CA LYS A 327 18.92 -15.88 3.16
C LYS A 327 19.05 -17.39 3.39
N THR A 328 20.22 -17.85 3.84
CA THR A 328 20.47 -19.27 4.11
C THR A 328 19.87 -19.67 5.47
N GLY A 329 20.01 -18.83 6.49
CA GLY A 329 19.39 -19.03 7.80
C GLY A 329 17.87 -19.21 7.71
N ALA A 330 17.21 -18.43 6.86
CA ALA A 330 15.76 -18.53 6.62
C ALA A 330 15.32 -19.92 6.09
N THR A 331 16.22 -20.75 5.52
CA THR A 331 15.88 -22.07 5.00
C THR A 331 15.84 -23.16 6.07
N LEU A 332 16.25 -22.87 7.30
CA LEU A 332 16.24 -23.83 8.40
C LEU A 332 14.81 -24.26 8.74
N TYR A 333 14.62 -25.54 9.03
CA TYR A 333 13.32 -26.11 9.41
C TYR A 333 12.66 -25.39 10.60
N PRO A 334 13.37 -25.01 11.68
CA PRO A 334 12.76 -24.23 12.75
C PRO A 334 12.17 -22.88 12.30
N CYS A 335 12.74 -22.24 11.29
CA CYS A 335 12.20 -21.00 10.72
C CYS A 335 10.82 -21.22 10.10
N ASP A 336 10.62 -22.36 9.44
CA ASP A 336 9.30 -22.76 8.93
C ASP A 336 8.29 -22.97 10.07
N VAL A 337 8.67 -23.72 11.09
CA VAL A 337 7.80 -24.01 12.26
C VAL A 337 7.34 -22.69 12.92
N LYS A 338 8.19 -21.68 12.96
CA LYS A 338 7.91 -20.40 13.64
C LYS A 338 7.15 -19.37 12.80
N THR A 339 6.96 -19.62 11.50
CA THR A 339 6.29 -18.67 10.62
C THR A 339 5.07 -19.25 9.90
N ARG A 340 4.98 -20.56 9.75
CA ARG A 340 3.92 -21.19 8.94
C ARG A 340 2.51 -20.92 9.42
N ASP A 341 2.29 -20.85 10.75
CA ASP A 341 0.97 -20.65 11.33
C ASP A 341 0.50 -19.20 11.18
N ALA A 342 1.42 -18.23 11.23
CA ALA A 342 1.12 -16.85 10.90
C ALA A 342 0.75 -16.70 9.42
N TYR A 343 1.55 -17.28 8.51
CA TYR A 343 1.26 -17.28 7.08
C TYR A 343 -0.05 -17.95 6.70
N ALA A 344 -0.54 -18.91 7.51
CA ALA A 344 -1.84 -19.54 7.28
C ALA A 344 -3.04 -18.65 7.60
N ASN A 345 -2.81 -17.50 8.26
CA ASN A 345 -3.84 -16.54 8.66
C ASN A 345 -3.90 -15.31 7.75
N MET A 346 -3.23 -15.33 6.60
CA MET A 346 -3.25 -14.23 5.62
C MET A 346 -3.42 -14.80 4.20
N ASP A 347 -3.84 -13.98 3.27
CA ASP A 347 -4.06 -14.40 1.87
C ASP A 347 -2.75 -14.56 1.11
N VAL A 348 -1.82 -13.63 1.35
CA VAL A 348 -0.52 -13.57 0.69
C VAL A 348 0.59 -13.54 1.73
N ALA A 349 1.47 -14.51 1.66
CA ALA A 349 2.61 -14.60 2.57
C ALA A 349 3.71 -13.61 2.18
N GLY A 350 3.87 -12.56 2.96
CA GLY A 350 4.91 -11.54 2.76
C GLY A 350 6.27 -12.01 3.29
N TYR A 351 7.21 -12.28 2.38
CA TYR A 351 8.56 -12.74 2.73
C TYR A 351 9.56 -11.59 2.68
N ASN A 352 10.04 -11.15 3.85
CA ASN A 352 11.20 -10.27 3.91
C ASN A 352 12.46 -11.12 3.81
N TYR A 353 13.28 -10.88 2.76
CA TYR A 353 14.59 -11.52 2.48
C TYR A 353 14.58 -13.05 2.30
N GLY A 354 13.43 -13.66 2.01
CA GLY A 354 13.20 -15.09 2.00
C GLY A 354 13.38 -15.85 0.68
N ILE A 355 14.08 -15.31 -0.32
CA ILE A 355 14.13 -15.86 -1.70
C ILE A 355 14.48 -17.35 -1.79
N LYS A 356 15.37 -17.84 -0.94
CA LYS A 356 15.80 -19.24 -0.98
C LYS A 356 14.70 -20.22 -0.52
N ARG A 357 13.61 -19.71 0.09
CA ARG A 357 12.47 -20.51 0.55
C ARG A 357 11.41 -20.74 -0.51
N TYR A 358 11.31 -19.89 -1.51
CA TYR A 358 10.19 -19.90 -2.46
C TYR A 358 9.92 -21.28 -3.02
N ARG A 359 10.91 -21.92 -3.65
CA ARG A 359 10.73 -23.23 -4.28
C ARG A 359 10.33 -24.34 -3.32
N HIS A 360 10.88 -24.31 -2.11
CA HIS A 360 10.56 -25.30 -1.07
C HIS A 360 9.14 -25.09 -0.57
N ASP A 361 8.79 -23.85 -0.24
CA ASP A 361 7.51 -23.55 0.38
C ASP A 361 6.34 -23.68 -0.60
N LEU A 362 6.51 -23.31 -1.88
CA LEU A 362 5.51 -23.53 -2.91
C LEU A 362 5.23 -25.02 -3.18
N LYS A 363 6.23 -25.92 -2.97
CA LYS A 363 5.99 -27.37 -3.01
C LYS A 363 5.26 -27.87 -1.77
N LYS A 364 5.63 -27.36 -0.60
CA LYS A 364 5.11 -27.82 0.68
C LYS A 364 3.69 -27.31 0.95
N TYR A 365 3.41 -26.08 0.56
CA TYR A 365 2.15 -25.38 0.79
C TYR A 365 1.48 -25.06 -0.54
N SER A 366 0.67 -25.98 -1.05
CA SER A 366 0.08 -25.91 -2.39
C SER A 366 -0.82 -24.69 -2.62
N ARG A 367 -1.39 -24.14 -1.55
CA ARG A 367 -2.28 -22.97 -1.62
C ARG A 367 -1.60 -21.64 -1.26
N ARG A 368 -0.32 -21.67 -0.89
CA ARG A 368 0.38 -20.43 -0.47
C ARG A 368 0.74 -19.59 -1.67
N ILE A 369 0.38 -18.32 -1.60
CA ILE A 369 0.85 -17.27 -2.51
C ILE A 369 1.95 -16.50 -1.79
N ILE A 370 3.07 -16.25 -2.46
CA ILE A 370 4.24 -15.62 -1.86
C ILE A 370 4.51 -14.27 -2.53
N LEU A 371 4.65 -13.24 -1.70
CA LEU A 371 5.13 -11.93 -2.11
C LEU A 371 6.51 -11.66 -1.50
N GLY A 372 7.49 -11.28 -2.30
CA GLY A 372 8.70 -10.66 -1.79
C GLY A 372 8.40 -9.25 -1.30
N SER A 373 7.88 -9.16 -0.07
CA SER A 373 7.44 -7.88 0.51
C SER A 373 8.60 -6.93 0.76
N GLU A 374 9.81 -7.48 1.02
CA GLU A 374 11.05 -6.73 1.14
C GLU A 374 12.23 -7.56 0.67
N THR A 375 13.07 -7.01 -0.21
CA THR A 375 14.14 -7.75 -0.85
C THR A 375 15.43 -6.92 -0.92
N PHE A 376 16.58 -7.60 -1.00
CA PHE A 376 17.81 -6.89 -1.35
C PHE A 376 17.79 -6.48 -2.83
N CYS A 377 18.10 -5.23 -3.14
CA CYS A 377 18.14 -4.70 -4.51
C CYS A 377 19.00 -5.55 -5.46
N ALA A 378 20.11 -6.10 -4.96
CA ALA A 378 20.99 -6.99 -5.72
C ALA A 378 20.31 -8.30 -6.17
N ASP A 379 19.21 -8.69 -5.56
CA ASP A 379 18.48 -9.92 -5.89
C ASP A 379 17.26 -9.67 -6.80
N ALA A 380 16.94 -8.43 -7.17
CA ALA A 380 15.74 -8.08 -7.92
C ALA A 380 15.53 -8.95 -9.18
N TYR A 381 16.60 -9.22 -9.92
CA TYR A 381 16.56 -10.09 -11.09
C TYR A 381 16.15 -11.54 -10.73
N ARG A 382 16.66 -12.09 -9.63
CA ARG A 382 16.33 -13.44 -9.17
C ARG A 382 14.87 -13.55 -8.72
N PHE A 383 14.37 -12.56 -8.00
CA PHE A 383 12.95 -12.50 -7.63
C PHE A 383 12.05 -12.48 -8.86
N MET A 384 12.40 -11.67 -9.87
CA MET A 384 11.66 -11.62 -11.12
C MET A 384 11.67 -12.98 -11.86
N GLN A 385 12.78 -13.71 -11.83
CA GLN A 385 12.84 -15.05 -12.43
C GLN A 385 11.94 -16.04 -11.70
N GLU A 386 11.92 -16.04 -10.37
CA GLU A 386 11.04 -16.91 -9.58
C GLU A 386 9.56 -16.57 -9.83
N ALA A 387 9.19 -15.28 -9.84
CA ALA A 387 7.83 -14.82 -10.11
C ALA A 387 7.33 -15.16 -11.54
N LYS A 388 8.24 -15.21 -12.52
CA LYS A 388 7.88 -15.68 -13.88
C LYS A 388 7.70 -17.19 -13.94
N ARG A 389 8.37 -17.95 -13.08
CA ARG A 389 8.35 -19.42 -13.09
C ARG A 389 7.12 -20.00 -12.40
N ASP A 390 6.67 -19.41 -11.30
CA ASP A 390 5.48 -19.82 -10.56
C ASP A 390 4.50 -18.66 -10.46
N LYS A 391 3.21 -18.96 -10.52
CA LYS A 391 2.17 -17.92 -10.47
C LYS A 391 1.86 -17.45 -9.05
N ARG A 392 2.22 -18.27 -8.08
CA ARG A 392 1.90 -18.04 -6.66
C ARG A 392 2.88 -17.13 -5.97
#